data_17bb0203c249ae4d944ca5da7991b878
#
_entry.id   17bb0203c249ae4d944ca5da7991b878
#
_cell.length_a   1.000
_cell.length_b   1.000
_cell.length_c   1.000
_cell.angle_alpha   90.00
_cell.angle_beta   90.00
_cell.angle_gamma   90.00
#
_symmetry.space_group_name_H-M   'P 1'
#
loop_
_entity.id
_entity.type
_entity.pdbx_description
1 polymer ?
#
loop_
_entity_poly.entity_id
_entity_poly.type
_entity_poly.pdbx_seq_one_letter_code
_entity_poly.pdbx_strand_id
1 'polypeptide(L)'
;MADRFRICIIDIGSRDYGINIVILNDNIMKMKRTFITAFFTMLLVVFSVSCSSEEKEFDYAALPMSAQLFVKQYFADATYSRVEKEKDDGFWEYEVWLSDGSQVEFDEKGEWKSVDCKYSEIPVGIIPTVIAEDIAKKYPDLKPYKIEKEVGGYEIDIPGYDLYYRYNGMFIRAEIDK
;
A
#
# COMPACT_ATOMS: atom_id res chain seq x y z
N MET A 1 14.60 11.00 63.69
CA MET A 1 14.36 11.19 62.24
C MET A 1 13.03 11.89 62.08
N ALA A 2 13.05 13.18 61.77
CA ALA A 2 11.86 14.02 61.77
C ALA A 2 11.15 13.91 60.42
N ASP A 3 9.93 13.38 60.45
CA ASP A 3 9.05 13.35 59.28
C ASP A 3 8.59 14.78 58.96
N ARG A 4 9.00 15.26 57.75
CA ARG A 4 8.55 16.55 57.21
C ARG A 4 7.16 16.39 56.62
N PHE A 5 6.14 16.84 57.33
CA PHE A 5 4.80 17.03 56.75
C PHE A 5 4.78 18.35 55.96
N ARG A 6 4.48 18.26 54.65
CA ARG A 6 4.13 19.45 53.84
C ARG A 6 2.60 19.57 53.79
N ILE A 7 2.09 20.67 54.33
CA ILE A 7 0.69 21.04 54.23
C ILE A 7 0.50 21.89 52.97
N CYS A 8 -0.26 21.41 51.99
CA CYS A 8 -0.74 22.23 50.88
C CYS A 8 -2.16 22.70 51.20
N ILE A 9 -2.35 24.00 51.41
CA ILE A 9 -3.65 24.63 51.56
C ILE A 9 -4.12 24.97 50.15
N ILE A 10 -5.21 24.36 49.69
CA ILE A 10 -5.91 24.76 48.46
C ILE A 10 -7.10 25.62 48.91
N ASP A 11 -7.02 26.91 48.64
CA ASP A 11 -8.11 27.87 48.89
C ASP A 11 -9.16 27.71 47.76
N ILE A 12 -10.33 27.17 48.11
CA ILE A 12 -11.50 27.11 47.22
C ILE A 12 -12.54 28.06 47.83
N GLY A 13 -12.73 29.20 47.13
CA GLY A 13 -13.57 30.30 47.54
C GLY A 13 -15.01 29.94 47.92
N SER A 14 -15.41 30.50 49.04
CA SER A 14 -16.73 30.80 49.61
C SER A 14 -17.93 29.93 49.28
N ARG A 15 -18.30 29.11 50.21
CA ARG A 15 -19.58 29.01 50.95
C ARG A 15 -19.56 27.81 51.91
N ASP A 16 -19.60 28.13 53.19
CA ASP A 16 -20.01 27.26 54.33
C ASP A 16 -19.94 25.73 54.15
N TYR A 17 -18.75 25.15 54.30
CA TYR A 17 -18.56 23.77 54.80
C TYR A 17 -17.15 23.60 55.32
N GLY A 18 -17.03 22.91 56.47
CA GLY A 18 -15.83 22.76 57.28
C GLY A 18 -14.59 22.27 56.50
N ILE A 19 -13.44 22.75 57.00
CA ILE A 19 -12.12 22.42 56.48
C ILE A 19 -11.88 20.90 56.62
N ASN A 20 -11.96 20.14 55.53
CA ASN A 20 -11.48 18.77 55.52
C ASN A 20 -9.97 18.78 55.23
N ILE A 21 -9.17 18.60 56.27
CA ILE A 21 -7.72 18.40 56.13
C ILE A 21 -7.49 16.97 55.60
N VAL A 22 -7.20 16.85 54.31
CA VAL A 22 -6.74 15.59 53.73
C VAL A 22 -5.23 15.47 53.93
N ILE A 23 -4.81 14.69 54.93
CA ILE A 23 -3.40 14.33 55.12
C ILE A 23 -3.01 13.34 54.04
N LEU A 24 -2.37 13.81 52.97
CA LEU A 24 -1.81 12.98 51.93
C LEU A 24 -0.50 12.35 52.44
N ASN A 25 -0.54 11.07 52.75
CA ASN A 25 0.62 10.30 53.16
C ASN A 25 1.57 10.11 51.98
N ASP A 26 2.81 10.59 52.08
CA ASP A 26 3.86 10.51 51.04
C ASP A 26 4.08 9.09 50.51
N ASN A 27 3.77 8.09 51.33
CA ASN A 27 3.86 6.69 50.90
C ASN A 27 2.80 6.30 49.86
N ILE A 28 1.61 6.92 49.90
CA ILE A 28 0.54 6.66 48.90
C ILE A 28 0.91 7.31 47.56
N MET A 29 1.52 8.48 47.57
CA MET A 29 1.98 9.15 46.35
C MET A 29 3.17 8.44 45.72
N LYS A 30 4.11 7.90 46.50
CA LYS A 30 5.22 7.10 46.00
C LYS A 30 4.72 5.80 45.37
N MET A 31 3.77 5.10 45.98
CA MET A 31 3.17 3.89 45.42
C MET A 31 2.45 4.18 44.12
N LYS A 32 1.64 5.23 44.01
CA LYS A 32 0.94 5.60 42.76
C LYS A 32 1.92 5.96 41.65
N ARG A 33 3.01 6.68 41.96
CA ARG A 33 4.06 6.97 40.94
C ARG A 33 4.76 5.72 40.45
N THR A 34 5.07 4.77 41.33
CA THR A 34 5.72 3.50 40.96
C THR A 34 4.80 2.63 40.11
N PHE A 35 3.50 2.57 40.40
CA PHE A 35 2.52 1.85 39.59
C PHE A 35 2.30 2.51 38.23
N ILE A 36 2.26 3.85 38.15
CA ILE A 36 2.10 4.59 36.91
C ILE A 36 3.34 4.41 36.02
N THR A 37 4.55 4.48 36.57
CA THR A 37 5.79 4.24 35.80
C THR A 37 5.91 2.78 35.33
N ALA A 38 5.55 1.81 36.17
CA ALA A 38 5.54 0.39 35.82
C ALA A 38 4.50 0.07 34.74
N PHE A 39 3.31 0.70 34.81
CA PHE A 39 2.27 0.54 33.81
C PHE A 39 2.67 1.19 32.47
N PHE A 40 3.32 2.36 32.51
CA PHE A 40 3.79 3.04 31.30
C PHE A 40 4.97 2.31 30.63
N THR A 41 5.89 1.72 31.43
CA THR A 41 6.96 0.89 30.87
C THR A 41 6.45 -0.43 30.32
N MET A 42 5.42 -1.05 30.91
CA MET A 42 4.77 -2.24 30.41
C MET A 42 3.98 -1.97 29.10
N LEU A 43 3.34 -0.78 29.00
CA LEU A 43 2.62 -0.36 27.79
C LEU A 43 3.59 -0.09 26.63
N LEU A 44 4.80 0.45 26.90
CA LEU A 44 5.84 0.69 25.87
C LEU A 44 6.44 -0.62 25.34
N VAL A 45 6.50 -1.68 26.13
CA VAL A 45 7.01 -3.00 25.69
C VAL A 45 6.01 -3.71 24.78
N VAL A 46 4.71 -3.47 24.95
CA VAL A 46 3.66 -4.09 24.11
C VAL A 46 3.61 -3.45 22.71
N PHE A 47 4.05 -2.19 22.55
CA PHE A 47 4.13 -1.52 21.24
C PHE A 47 5.38 -1.90 20.42
N SER A 48 6.33 -2.65 20.98
CA SER A 48 7.52 -3.10 20.26
C SER A 48 7.40 -4.49 19.64
N VAL A 49 6.22 -5.13 19.71
CA VAL A 49 5.90 -6.20 18.77
C VAL A 49 5.48 -5.51 17.46
N SER A 50 6.47 -4.92 16.79
CA SER A 50 6.42 -4.72 15.35
C SER A 50 6.23 -6.11 14.77
N CYS A 51 5.03 -6.40 14.29
CA CYS A 51 4.82 -7.48 13.38
C CYS A 51 5.63 -7.11 12.13
N SER A 52 6.90 -7.47 12.09
CA SER A 52 7.61 -7.63 10.86
C SER A 52 6.95 -8.86 10.23
N SER A 53 5.91 -8.64 9.41
CA SER A 53 5.66 -9.54 8.33
C SER A 53 7.00 -9.60 7.59
N GLU A 54 7.73 -10.71 7.66
CA GLU A 54 8.76 -11.00 6.70
C GLU A 54 8.04 -11.02 5.35
N GLU A 55 8.09 -9.89 4.63
CA GLU A 55 7.82 -9.89 3.21
C GLU A 55 8.87 -10.83 2.62
N LYS A 56 8.46 -12.06 2.37
CA LYS A 56 9.27 -13.01 1.63
C LYS A 56 9.39 -12.42 0.23
N GLU A 57 10.52 -11.79 -0.05
CA GLU A 57 10.92 -11.45 -1.40
C GLU A 57 10.85 -12.74 -2.22
N PHE A 58 9.88 -12.79 -3.14
CA PHE A 58 9.66 -13.96 -3.98
C PHE A 58 10.74 -13.98 -5.05
N ASP A 59 11.40 -15.11 -5.24
CA ASP A 59 12.44 -15.24 -6.25
C ASP A 59 11.82 -15.18 -7.66
N TYR A 60 12.33 -14.30 -8.52
CA TYR A 60 11.93 -14.20 -9.92
C TYR A 60 11.98 -15.55 -10.65
N ALA A 61 12.96 -16.41 -10.34
CA ALA A 61 13.06 -17.76 -10.91
C ALA A 61 11.88 -18.68 -10.53
N ALA A 62 11.12 -18.33 -9.51
CA ALA A 62 9.92 -19.10 -9.10
C ALA A 62 8.63 -18.62 -9.79
N LEU A 63 8.70 -17.59 -10.65
CA LEU A 63 7.57 -17.21 -11.52
C LEU A 63 7.26 -18.30 -12.53
N PRO A 64 6.00 -18.44 -12.97
CA PRO A 64 5.68 -19.26 -14.13
C PRO A 64 6.53 -18.88 -15.36
N MET A 65 6.92 -19.86 -16.15
CA MET A 65 7.77 -19.65 -17.33
C MET A 65 7.19 -18.62 -18.31
N SER A 66 5.86 -18.61 -18.50
CA SER A 66 5.14 -17.63 -19.33
C SER A 66 5.37 -16.19 -18.87
N ALA A 67 5.30 -15.95 -17.56
CA ALA A 67 5.57 -14.63 -16.98
C ALA A 67 7.03 -14.20 -17.16
N GLN A 68 8.00 -15.13 -16.94
CA GLN A 68 9.41 -14.84 -17.17
C GLN A 68 9.69 -14.50 -18.66
N LEU A 69 9.08 -15.22 -19.60
CA LEU A 69 9.22 -14.97 -21.03
C LEU A 69 8.60 -13.64 -21.44
N PHE A 70 7.45 -13.29 -20.86
CA PHE A 70 6.80 -12.00 -21.10
C PHE A 70 7.70 -10.84 -20.66
N VAL A 71 8.22 -10.86 -19.44
CA VAL A 71 9.14 -9.82 -18.94
C VAL A 71 10.38 -9.73 -19.81
N LYS A 72 10.98 -10.87 -20.17
CA LYS A 72 12.14 -10.91 -21.05
C LYS A 72 11.87 -10.34 -22.45
N GLN A 73 10.67 -10.56 -22.99
CA GLN A 73 10.30 -10.10 -24.33
C GLN A 73 10.04 -8.59 -24.38
N TYR A 74 9.33 -8.05 -23.41
CA TYR A 74 8.83 -6.68 -23.46
C TYR A 74 9.66 -5.71 -22.61
N PHE A 75 10.42 -6.21 -21.63
CA PHE A 75 11.20 -5.42 -20.69
C PHE A 75 12.66 -5.88 -20.62
N ALA A 76 13.24 -6.17 -21.79
CA ALA A 76 14.57 -6.77 -21.89
C ALA A 76 15.70 -5.94 -21.24
N ASP A 77 15.53 -4.61 -21.21
CA ASP A 77 16.50 -3.67 -20.65
C ASP A 77 16.27 -3.39 -19.15
N ALA A 78 15.17 -3.86 -18.59
CA ALA A 78 14.86 -3.72 -17.17
C ALA A 78 15.24 -4.98 -16.39
N THR A 79 15.66 -4.79 -15.15
CA THR A 79 15.82 -5.88 -14.18
C THR A 79 14.63 -5.86 -13.21
N TYR A 80 14.26 -7.02 -12.66
CA TYR A 80 13.25 -7.02 -11.61
C TYR A 80 13.83 -6.44 -10.32
N SER A 81 13.01 -5.67 -9.61
CA SER A 81 13.35 -5.11 -8.30
C SER A 81 12.63 -5.82 -7.17
N ARG A 82 11.44 -6.34 -7.44
CA ARG A 82 10.62 -7.06 -6.46
C ARG A 82 9.68 -8.02 -7.18
N VAL A 83 9.37 -9.14 -6.56
CA VAL A 83 8.34 -10.07 -6.99
C VAL A 83 7.50 -10.45 -5.76
N GLU A 84 6.21 -10.28 -5.85
CA GLU A 84 5.26 -10.71 -4.85
C GLU A 84 4.37 -11.81 -5.39
N LYS A 85 3.95 -12.68 -4.50
CA LYS A 85 2.92 -13.68 -4.77
C LYS A 85 1.86 -13.56 -3.71
N GLU A 86 0.69 -13.21 -4.12
CA GLU A 86 -0.46 -13.08 -3.24
C GLU A 86 -1.63 -13.94 -3.69
N LYS A 87 -2.66 -13.97 -2.86
CA LYS A 87 -3.86 -14.73 -3.16
C LYS A 87 -5.04 -13.78 -3.19
N ASP A 88 -5.61 -13.59 -4.37
CA ASP A 88 -6.81 -12.78 -4.59
C ASP A 88 -7.96 -13.69 -5.03
N ASP A 89 -9.14 -13.52 -4.40
CA ASP A 89 -10.38 -14.29 -4.64
C ASP A 89 -10.19 -15.82 -4.73
N GLY A 90 -9.14 -16.34 -4.04
CA GLY A 90 -8.85 -17.79 -4.01
C GLY A 90 -7.84 -18.26 -5.06
N PHE A 91 -7.44 -17.42 -5.99
CA PHE A 91 -6.43 -17.68 -7.01
C PHE A 91 -5.09 -17.06 -6.62
N TRP A 92 -3.99 -17.67 -7.11
CA TRP A 92 -2.67 -17.08 -6.93
C TRP A 92 -2.39 -16.07 -8.04
N GLU A 93 -1.83 -14.92 -7.64
CA GLU A 93 -1.39 -13.88 -8.54
C GLU A 93 0.06 -13.54 -8.26
N TYR A 94 0.74 -13.03 -9.27
CA TYR A 94 2.12 -12.60 -9.17
C TYR A 94 2.23 -11.15 -9.62
N GLU A 95 2.87 -10.34 -8.82
CA GLU A 95 3.17 -8.96 -9.14
C GLU A 95 4.68 -8.77 -9.25
N VAL A 96 5.13 -8.18 -10.34
CA VAL A 96 6.54 -7.97 -10.67
C VAL A 96 6.80 -6.49 -10.84
N TRP A 97 7.68 -5.95 -10.02
CA TRP A 97 8.19 -4.58 -10.14
C TRP A 97 9.53 -4.59 -10.84
N LEU A 98 9.70 -3.72 -11.81
CA LEU A 98 10.90 -3.61 -12.64
C LEU A 98 11.72 -2.37 -12.25
N SER A 99 13.00 -2.36 -12.59
CA SER A 99 13.93 -1.30 -12.23
C SER A 99 13.66 0.05 -12.91
N ASP A 100 12.89 0.05 -14.01
CA ASP A 100 12.42 1.25 -14.70
C ASP A 100 11.14 1.86 -14.09
N GLY A 101 10.59 1.23 -13.04
CA GLY A 101 9.37 1.61 -12.36
C GLY A 101 8.12 0.93 -12.92
N SER A 102 8.25 0.13 -13.98
CA SER A 102 7.13 -0.64 -14.52
C SER A 102 6.71 -1.76 -13.57
N GLN A 103 5.42 -2.08 -13.60
CA GLN A 103 4.77 -3.10 -12.80
C GLN A 103 3.95 -4.00 -13.71
N VAL A 104 4.07 -5.32 -13.52
CA VAL A 104 3.32 -6.29 -14.31
C VAL A 104 2.68 -7.32 -13.40
N GLU A 105 1.39 -7.50 -13.56
CA GLU A 105 0.60 -8.51 -12.84
C GLU A 105 0.32 -9.72 -13.73
N PHE A 106 0.40 -10.91 -13.14
CA PHE A 106 0.17 -12.19 -13.81
C PHE A 106 -0.78 -13.05 -12.98
N ASP A 107 -1.58 -13.84 -13.67
CA ASP A 107 -2.38 -14.89 -13.05
C ASP A 107 -1.50 -16.10 -12.60
N GLU A 108 -2.12 -17.09 -12.00
CA GLU A 108 -1.46 -18.31 -11.53
C GLU A 108 -0.75 -19.12 -12.64
N LYS A 109 -1.12 -18.92 -13.92
CA LYS A 109 -0.52 -19.55 -15.08
C LYS A 109 0.60 -18.73 -15.68
N GLY A 110 0.79 -17.50 -15.20
CA GLY A 110 1.72 -16.52 -15.73
C GLY A 110 1.24 -15.81 -16.99
N GLU A 111 -0.08 -15.79 -17.23
CA GLU A 111 -0.68 -14.91 -18.23
C GLU A 111 -0.81 -13.52 -17.62
N TRP A 112 -0.38 -12.48 -18.36
CA TRP A 112 -0.45 -11.11 -17.84
C TRP A 112 -1.91 -10.64 -17.66
N LYS A 113 -2.17 -9.90 -16.60
CA LYS A 113 -3.44 -9.27 -16.27
C LYS A 113 -3.37 -7.75 -16.44
N SER A 114 -2.32 -7.16 -15.91
CA SER A 114 -2.07 -5.71 -15.92
C SER A 114 -0.62 -5.42 -16.29
N VAL A 115 -0.40 -4.32 -17.01
CA VAL A 115 0.93 -3.74 -17.30
C VAL A 115 0.83 -2.24 -17.06
N ASP A 116 1.57 -1.74 -16.08
CA ASP A 116 1.66 -0.32 -15.73
C ASP A 116 3.10 0.17 -15.87
N CYS A 117 3.34 1.01 -16.87
CA CYS A 117 4.65 1.60 -17.14
C CYS A 117 4.85 2.98 -16.51
N LYS A 118 3.91 3.46 -15.70
CA LYS A 118 3.91 4.70 -14.90
C LYS A 118 4.53 5.94 -15.56
N TYR A 119 5.77 5.83 -16.00
CA TYR A 119 6.58 6.95 -16.55
C TYR A 119 6.94 6.77 -18.01
N SER A 120 6.55 5.66 -18.64
CA SER A 120 6.93 5.27 -19.98
C SER A 120 5.72 4.81 -20.80
N GLU A 121 5.86 4.80 -22.11
CA GLU A 121 4.88 4.21 -23.00
C GLU A 121 4.91 2.68 -22.88
N ILE A 122 3.74 2.03 -22.93
CA ILE A 122 3.63 0.57 -22.96
C ILE A 122 4.41 0.02 -24.18
N PRO A 123 5.24 -1.02 -23.99
CA PRO A 123 5.98 -1.66 -25.07
C PRO A 123 5.08 -2.11 -26.22
N VAL A 124 5.55 -1.90 -27.44
CA VAL A 124 4.82 -2.26 -28.66
C VAL A 124 4.50 -3.77 -28.68
N GLY A 125 3.25 -4.09 -28.96
CA GLY A 125 2.77 -5.48 -29.06
C GLY A 125 2.03 -6.00 -27.83
N ILE A 126 2.02 -5.27 -26.72
CA ILE A 126 1.19 -5.58 -25.55
C ILE A 126 -0.26 -5.15 -25.83
N ILE A 127 -0.47 -3.92 -26.27
CA ILE A 127 -1.78 -3.45 -26.73
C ILE A 127 -2.09 -4.07 -28.08
N PRO A 128 -3.28 -4.69 -28.27
CA PRO A 128 -3.69 -5.19 -29.58
C PRO A 128 -3.61 -4.09 -30.65
N THR A 129 -3.03 -4.41 -31.81
CA THR A 129 -2.74 -3.44 -32.89
C THR A 129 -3.94 -2.57 -33.26
N VAL A 130 -5.13 -3.18 -33.40
CA VAL A 130 -6.37 -2.47 -33.74
C VAL A 130 -6.71 -1.38 -32.70
N ILE A 131 -6.47 -1.66 -31.43
CA ILE A 131 -6.71 -0.70 -30.35
C ILE A 131 -5.63 0.39 -30.35
N ALA A 132 -4.37 0.01 -30.49
CA ALA A 132 -3.26 0.97 -30.54
C ALA A 132 -3.42 1.98 -31.70
N GLU A 133 -3.84 1.51 -32.89
CA GLU A 133 -4.13 2.35 -34.04
C GLU A 133 -5.32 3.30 -33.81
N ASP A 134 -6.38 2.83 -33.16
CA ASP A 134 -7.55 3.64 -32.81
C ASP A 134 -7.18 4.74 -31.78
N ILE A 135 -6.39 4.41 -30.77
CA ILE A 135 -5.88 5.37 -29.78
C ILE A 135 -5.01 6.42 -30.48
N ALA A 136 -4.03 5.98 -31.28
CA ALA A 136 -3.15 6.92 -32.01
C ALA A 136 -3.90 7.88 -32.93
N LYS A 137 -5.02 7.44 -33.50
CA LYS A 137 -5.88 8.28 -34.35
C LYS A 137 -6.71 9.28 -33.55
N LYS A 138 -7.25 8.86 -32.40
CA LYS A 138 -8.14 9.69 -31.56
C LYS A 138 -7.37 10.63 -30.63
N TYR A 139 -6.21 10.17 -30.15
CA TYR A 139 -5.38 10.82 -29.15
C TYR A 139 -3.91 10.85 -29.62
N PRO A 140 -3.57 11.55 -30.72
CA PRO A 140 -2.25 11.45 -31.38
C PRO A 140 -1.08 11.90 -30.50
N ASP A 141 -1.33 12.80 -29.52
CA ASP A 141 -0.32 13.37 -28.65
C ASP A 141 -0.23 12.67 -27.28
N LEU A 142 -1.09 11.69 -27.04
CA LEU A 142 -1.16 10.98 -25.75
C LEU A 142 -0.70 9.53 -25.95
N LYS A 143 0.13 9.05 -25.01
CA LYS A 143 0.70 7.72 -25.05
C LYS A 143 0.11 6.84 -23.94
N PRO A 144 -0.31 5.61 -24.24
CA PRO A 144 -0.74 4.67 -23.22
C PRO A 144 0.41 4.33 -22.28
N TYR A 145 0.13 4.37 -20.97
CA TYR A 145 1.08 3.98 -19.95
C TYR A 145 0.61 2.79 -19.09
N LYS A 146 -0.69 2.46 -19.13
CA LYS A 146 -1.24 1.28 -18.46
C LYS A 146 -2.23 0.56 -19.34
N ILE A 147 -2.28 -0.77 -19.24
CA ILE A 147 -3.31 -1.63 -19.80
C ILE A 147 -3.68 -2.71 -18.81
N GLU A 148 -4.96 -2.95 -18.64
CA GLU A 148 -5.51 -3.98 -17.78
C GLU A 148 -6.54 -4.83 -18.54
N LYS A 149 -6.53 -6.15 -18.28
CA LYS A 149 -7.54 -7.06 -18.79
C LYS A 149 -8.75 -7.06 -17.87
N GLU A 150 -9.85 -6.59 -18.41
CA GLU A 150 -11.13 -6.53 -17.75
C GLU A 150 -12.09 -7.62 -18.24
N VAL A 151 -13.21 -7.81 -17.52
CA VAL A 151 -14.27 -8.71 -17.97
C VAL A 151 -14.84 -8.24 -19.30
N GLY A 152 -14.45 -8.91 -20.38
CA GLY A 152 -14.95 -8.65 -21.74
C GLY A 152 -14.13 -7.66 -22.56
N GLY A 153 -12.98 -7.18 -22.06
CA GLY A 153 -12.15 -6.24 -22.79
C GLY A 153 -10.90 -5.78 -22.10
N TYR A 154 -10.52 -4.55 -22.38
CA TYR A 154 -9.36 -3.88 -21.85
C TYR A 154 -9.74 -2.50 -21.32
N GLU A 155 -9.13 -2.11 -20.21
CA GLU A 155 -8.97 -0.73 -19.77
C GLU A 155 -7.56 -0.28 -20.15
N ILE A 156 -7.44 0.92 -20.73
CA ILE A 156 -6.16 1.48 -21.18
C ILE A 156 -6.08 2.92 -20.74
N ASP A 157 -5.07 3.23 -19.91
CA ASP A 157 -4.87 4.55 -19.38
C ASP A 157 -3.92 5.35 -20.27
N ILE A 158 -4.37 6.52 -20.63
CA ILE A 158 -3.59 7.59 -21.25
C ILE A 158 -3.66 8.84 -20.36
N PRO A 159 -2.74 9.79 -20.45
CA PRO A 159 -2.79 10.98 -19.61
C PRO A 159 -4.15 11.69 -19.62
N GLY A 160 -4.85 11.62 -18.47
CA GLY A 160 -6.15 12.24 -18.24
C GLY A 160 -7.39 11.45 -18.66
N TYR A 161 -7.23 10.24 -19.20
CA TYR A 161 -8.37 9.43 -19.61
C TYR A 161 -8.12 7.94 -19.41
N ASP A 162 -9.17 7.20 -19.00
CA ASP A 162 -9.28 5.75 -18.99
C ASP A 162 -10.15 5.33 -20.18
N LEU A 163 -9.58 4.52 -21.07
CA LEU A 163 -10.21 4.10 -22.33
C LEU A 163 -10.64 2.64 -22.25
N TYR A 164 -11.89 2.36 -22.52
CA TYR A 164 -12.47 1.02 -22.46
C TYR A 164 -12.72 0.46 -23.84
N TYR A 165 -12.18 -0.74 -24.11
CA TYR A 165 -12.30 -1.47 -25.36
C TYR A 165 -12.76 -2.90 -25.13
N ARG A 166 -13.52 -3.46 -26.09
CA ARG A 166 -13.76 -4.91 -26.12
C ARG A 166 -12.53 -5.66 -26.63
N TYR A 167 -12.45 -6.95 -26.35
CA TYR A 167 -11.36 -7.80 -26.87
C TYR A 167 -11.23 -7.79 -28.39
N ASN A 168 -12.30 -7.53 -29.14
CA ASN A 168 -12.27 -7.40 -30.61
C ASN A 168 -11.81 -6.02 -31.10
N GLY A 169 -11.37 -5.14 -30.22
CA GLY A 169 -10.92 -3.79 -30.56
C GLY A 169 -12.00 -2.72 -30.65
N MET A 170 -13.27 -3.05 -30.38
CA MET A 170 -14.36 -2.06 -30.43
C MET A 170 -14.25 -1.13 -29.22
N PHE A 171 -14.16 0.18 -29.49
CA PHE A 171 -14.21 1.22 -28.46
C PHE A 171 -15.57 1.24 -27.74
N ILE A 172 -15.58 1.33 -26.44
CA ILE A 172 -16.78 1.37 -25.61
C ILE A 172 -17.02 2.81 -25.12
N ARG A 173 -16.06 3.36 -24.35
CA ARG A 173 -16.15 4.69 -23.72
C ARG A 173 -14.76 5.21 -23.33
N ALA A 174 -14.71 6.50 -23.04
CA ALA A 174 -13.61 7.12 -22.30
C ALA A 174 -14.16 7.73 -21.02
N GLU A 175 -13.41 7.64 -19.94
CA GLU A 175 -13.68 8.31 -18.66
C GLU A 175 -12.53 9.27 -18.37
N ILE A 176 -12.80 10.34 -17.61
CA ILE A 176 -11.75 11.26 -17.17
C ILE A 176 -11.10 10.67 -15.96
N ASP A 177 -9.78 10.48 -16.03
CA ASP A 177 -8.96 10.10 -14.88
C ASP A 177 -9.09 11.18 -13.78
N LYS A 178 -9.29 10.74 -12.52
CA LYS A 178 -9.66 11.62 -11.38
C LYS A 178 -8.49 11.85 -10.43
#